data_ecea57487516d4d7d2947919c42183c4
#
_entry.id   ecea57487516d4d7d2947919c42183c4
#
_cell.length_a   1.000
_cell.length_b   1.000
_cell.length_c   1.000
_cell.angle_alpha   90.00
_cell.angle_beta   90.00
_cell.angle_gamma   90.00
#
_symmetry.space_group_name_H-M   'P 1'
#
loop_
_entity.id
_entity.type
_entity.pdbx_description
1 polymer ?
#
loop_
_entity_poly.entity_id
_entity_poly.type
_entity_poly.pdbx_seq_one_letter_code
_entity_poly.pdbx_strand_id
1 'polypeptide(L)'
;MKISKKDALIWFEFFSMLPEDEEPMTKQQEIIYATFAQIEAAIDHRNDMLMSEINNLKTLSNRTFYVGSDIKFPNGCRSCLMGTGLSAIRKTNKCNIECKFCYNYGELDFIPPIGEGMWQIGETKFYEKDIDLLLSIHKKPTGISYVYLEPFMEIEKYYSVVKKFSDAKIHQHLYTNGILATEESLKALGEAGLDEIRFNLGASKCSDKVIENIKIAKKYIKKVGIETPMTPEFFEAFFNKKQAILDTELDFINCAELHLNENNIDNYYGENMYISRHGYISPTWSRELTLKFMKIADEENWDLAVHDCSNHTKFARDLNLSSKEGKWFGASSYGCEFSKIPYEVFLPILRDENFKFLIEEELPSGYRPGELVF
;
A
#
# COMPACT_ATOMS: atom_id res chain seq x y z
N MET A 1 -11.44 17.79 1.32
CA MET A 1 -11.98 17.97 2.70
C MET A 1 -10.81 18.06 3.66
N LYS A 2 -10.85 18.98 4.62
CA LYS A 2 -9.82 19.07 5.67
C LYS A 2 -10.28 18.23 6.87
N ILE A 3 -9.61 17.13 7.13
CA ILE A 3 -9.96 16.19 8.20
C ILE A 3 -9.02 16.43 9.37
N SER A 4 -9.58 16.68 10.56
CA SER A 4 -8.80 16.75 11.80
C SER A 4 -8.50 15.33 12.30
N LYS A 5 -7.48 15.19 13.16
CA LYS A 5 -7.20 13.91 13.84
C LYS A 5 -8.42 13.40 14.62
N LYS A 6 -9.18 14.30 15.24
CA LYS A 6 -10.41 13.91 15.96
C LYS A 6 -11.44 13.27 15.03
N ASP A 7 -11.65 13.87 13.85
CA ASP A 7 -12.58 13.33 12.86
C ASP A 7 -12.07 12.01 12.30
N ALA A 8 -10.76 11.91 12.04
CA ALA A 8 -10.13 10.67 11.59
C ALA A 8 -10.25 9.56 12.64
N LEU A 9 -10.06 9.84 13.92
CA LEU A 9 -10.21 8.85 14.99
C LEU A 9 -11.64 8.31 15.05
N ILE A 10 -12.66 9.16 14.86
CA ILE A 10 -14.05 8.73 14.75
C ILE A 10 -14.20 7.75 13.57
N TRP A 11 -13.56 8.02 12.44
CA TRP A 11 -13.59 7.15 11.28
C TRP A 11 -12.85 5.84 11.49
N PHE A 12 -11.67 5.87 12.12
CA PHE A 12 -10.90 4.66 12.38
C PHE A 12 -11.58 3.75 13.41
N GLU A 13 -12.15 4.33 14.47
CA GLU A 13 -12.96 3.58 15.43
C GLU A 13 -14.15 2.93 14.74
N PHE A 14 -14.81 3.66 13.88
CA PHE A 14 -15.87 3.22 13.04
C PHE A 14 -15.50 1.99 12.18
N PHE A 15 -14.37 2.04 11.46
CA PHE A 15 -13.92 0.96 10.61
C PHE A 15 -13.39 -0.25 11.40
N SER A 16 -13.04 -0.09 12.67
CA SER A 16 -12.61 -1.17 13.54
C SER A 16 -13.75 -1.96 14.20
N MET A 17 -14.95 -1.39 14.25
CA MET A 17 -16.10 -1.97 14.97
C MET A 17 -17.04 -2.84 14.09
N LEU A 18 -16.61 -3.26 12.90
CA LEU A 18 -17.50 -3.94 11.96
C LEU A 18 -17.71 -5.42 12.29
N PRO A 19 -18.97 -5.82 12.50
CA PRO A 19 -19.31 -7.22 12.70
C PRO A 19 -19.42 -7.99 11.36
N GLU A 20 -19.29 -9.31 11.46
CA GLU A 20 -19.24 -10.26 10.33
C GLU A 20 -20.59 -10.67 9.73
N ASP A 21 -21.75 -10.12 10.13
CA ASP A 21 -23.06 -10.63 9.77
C ASP A 21 -23.82 -9.76 8.76
N GLU A 22 -24.60 -10.43 7.90
CA GLU A 22 -25.38 -9.90 6.76
C GLU A 22 -26.70 -9.20 7.19
N GLU A 23 -26.69 -8.24 8.11
CA GLU A 23 -27.88 -7.46 8.37
C GLU A 23 -28.08 -6.35 7.33
N PRO A 24 -29.33 -6.09 6.88
CA PRO A 24 -29.61 -5.04 5.91
C PRO A 24 -29.30 -3.65 6.49
N MET A 25 -28.75 -2.77 5.63
CA MET A 25 -28.49 -1.38 6.00
C MET A 25 -29.77 -0.66 6.44
N THR A 26 -29.66 0.16 7.47
CA THR A 26 -30.71 1.14 7.79
C THR A 26 -30.72 2.25 6.72
N LYS A 27 -31.86 2.91 6.54
CA LYS A 27 -32.00 4.02 5.58
C LYS A 27 -30.97 5.13 5.80
N GLN A 28 -30.54 5.36 7.02
CA GLN A 28 -29.51 6.35 7.36
C GLN A 28 -28.12 5.89 6.92
N GLN A 29 -27.81 4.61 7.10
CA GLN A 29 -26.57 4.00 6.63
C GLN A 29 -26.49 3.99 5.09
N GLU A 30 -27.61 3.75 4.40
CA GLU A 30 -27.69 3.85 2.95
C GLU A 30 -27.34 5.27 2.44
N ILE A 31 -27.86 6.31 3.10
CA ILE A 31 -27.57 7.71 2.74
C ILE A 31 -26.08 8.00 2.90
N ILE A 32 -25.47 7.54 3.99
CA ILE A 32 -24.03 7.74 4.24
C ILE A 32 -23.19 7.03 3.19
N TYR A 33 -23.48 5.75 2.95
CA TYR A 33 -22.81 4.95 1.93
C TYR A 33 -22.88 5.61 0.55
N ALA A 34 -24.11 6.05 0.17
CA ALA A 34 -24.33 6.74 -1.09
C ALA A 34 -23.50 8.04 -1.20
N THR A 35 -23.40 8.80 -0.12
CA THR A 35 -22.62 10.03 -0.09
C THR A 35 -21.13 9.76 -0.34
N PHE A 36 -20.56 8.75 0.33
CA PHE A 36 -19.15 8.37 0.08
C PHE A 36 -18.94 7.79 -1.30
N ALA A 37 -19.88 6.99 -1.80
CA ALA A 37 -19.82 6.46 -3.16
C ALA A 37 -19.83 7.59 -4.21
N GLN A 38 -20.56 8.69 -3.96
CA GLN A 38 -20.57 9.86 -4.85
C GLN A 38 -19.23 10.60 -4.83
N ILE A 39 -18.64 10.81 -3.64
CA ILE A 39 -17.32 11.45 -3.53
C ILE A 39 -16.27 10.60 -4.26
N GLU A 40 -16.27 9.30 -4.01
CA GLU A 40 -15.36 8.36 -4.66
C GLU A 40 -15.56 8.37 -6.18
N ALA A 41 -16.81 8.42 -6.67
CA ALA A 41 -17.12 8.52 -8.09
C ALA A 41 -16.59 9.83 -8.72
N ALA A 42 -16.65 10.94 -8.01
CA ALA A 42 -16.10 12.21 -8.48
C ALA A 42 -14.56 12.16 -8.60
N ILE A 43 -13.91 11.60 -7.59
CA ILE A 43 -12.45 11.37 -7.61
C ILE A 43 -12.07 10.38 -8.73
N ASP A 44 -12.84 9.32 -8.91
CA ASP A 44 -12.64 8.35 -9.99
C ASP A 44 -12.77 9.00 -11.36
N HIS A 45 -13.81 9.80 -11.58
CA HIS A 45 -13.99 10.52 -12.84
C HIS A 45 -12.79 11.41 -13.17
N ARG A 46 -12.28 12.16 -12.18
CA ARG A 46 -11.07 12.97 -12.34
C ARG A 46 -9.85 12.11 -12.67
N ASN A 47 -9.69 10.99 -11.99
CA ASN A 47 -8.59 10.05 -12.25
C ASN A 47 -8.73 9.39 -13.64
N ASP A 48 -9.95 9.06 -14.07
CA ASP A 48 -10.22 8.51 -15.40
C ASP A 48 -9.85 9.50 -16.52
N MET A 49 -10.09 10.78 -16.31
CA MET A 49 -9.62 11.82 -17.23
C MET A 49 -8.10 11.82 -17.35
N LEU A 50 -7.38 11.77 -16.24
CA LEU A 50 -5.91 11.69 -16.25
C LEU A 50 -5.40 10.39 -16.89
N MET A 51 -6.05 9.26 -16.61
CA MET A 51 -5.70 7.97 -17.21
C MET A 51 -5.92 7.98 -18.73
N SER A 52 -6.95 8.67 -19.23
CA SER A 52 -7.23 8.78 -20.67
C SER A 52 -6.12 9.51 -21.46
N GLU A 53 -5.25 10.24 -20.76
CA GLU A 53 -4.09 10.91 -21.33
C GLU A 53 -2.85 10.00 -21.46
N ILE A 54 -2.90 8.77 -20.93
CA ILE A 54 -1.80 7.79 -20.98
C ILE A 54 -2.01 6.86 -22.17
N ASN A 55 -1.12 6.90 -23.17
CA ASN A 55 -1.32 6.21 -24.44
C ASN A 55 -1.20 4.68 -24.33
N ASN A 56 -0.22 4.18 -23.56
CA ASN A 56 0.07 2.75 -23.44
C ASN A 56 -0.33 2.19 -22.06
N LEU A 57 -1.44 2.70 -21.50
CA LEU A 57 -1.98 2.22 -20.25
C LEU A 57 -2.40 0.75 -20.36
N LYS A 58 -1.91 -0.08 -19.48
CA LYS A 58 -2.21 -1.51 -19.38
C LYS A 58 -2.97 -1.81 -18.11
N THR A 59 -3.76 -2.86 -18.14
CA THR A 59 -4.49 -3.33 -16.96
C THR A 59 -4.13 -4.78 -16.63
N LEU A 60 -3.93 -5.07 -15.35
CA LEU A 60 -3.80 -6.43 -14.85
C LEU A 60 -5.13 -6.95 -14.30
N SER A 61 -5.98 -6.03 -13.83
CA SER A 61 -7.36 -6.27 -13.37
C SER A 61 -8.15 -5.00 -13.62
N ASN A 62 -9.47 -5.03 -13.42
CA ASN A 62 -10.34 -3.88 -13.63
C ASN A 62 -9.95 -2.62 -12.83
N ARG A 63 -9.06 -2.75 -11.85
CA ARG A 63 -8.68 -1.67 -10.93
C ARG A 63 -7.18 -1.52 -10.73
N THR A 64 -6.38 -2.24 -11.51
CA THR A 64 -4.92 -2.25 -11.38
C THR A 64 -4.31 -1.87 -12.71
N PHE A 65 -3.64 -0.74 -12.75
CA PHE A 65 -3.11 -0.13 -13.95
C PHE A 65 -1.59 0.00 -13.89
N TYR A 66 -0.94 -0.09 -15.04
CA TYR A 66 0.50 0.11 -15.17
C TYR A 66 0.88 0.53 -16.58
N VAL A 67 2.09 1.07 -16.73
CA VAL A 67 2.73 1.35 -18.03
C VAL A 67 4.09 0.67 -18.09
N GLY A 68 4.66 0.57 -19.28
CA GLY A 68 6.00 0.03 -19.51
C GLY A 68 6.04 -1.48 -19.65
N SER A 69 7.07 -2.13 -19.10
CA SER A 69 7.43 -3.52 -19.40
C SER A 69 6.63 -4.55 -18.62
N ASP A 70 5.96 -5.49 -19.31
CA ASP A 70 5.22 -6.60 -18.69
C ASP A 70 6.14 -7.60 -17.98
N ILE A 71 7.36 -7.79 -18.53
CA ILE A 71 8.36 -8.69 -17.96
C ILE A 71 8.91 -8.14 -16.65
N LYS A 72 9.06 -6.82 -16.59
CA LYS A 72 9.56 -6.12 -15.40
C LYS A 72 8.49 -5.86 -14.34
N PHE A 73 7.20 -6.08 -14.65
CA PHE A 73 6.12 -5.93 -13.67
C PHE A 73 6.37 -6.81 -12.43
N PRO A 74 6.20 -6.28 -11.20
CA PRO A 74 6.56 -6.97 -9.96
C PRO A 74 5.71 -8.21 -9.69
N ASN A 75 6.36 -9.33 -9.42
CA ASN A 75 5.66 -10.59 -9.12
C ASN A 75 4.95 -10.53 -7.77
N GLY A 76 5.46 -9.75 -6.81
CA GLY A 76 4.78 -9.51 -5.54
C GLY A 76 3.42 -8.84 -5.72
N CYS A 77 3.27 -7.88 -6.66
CA CYS A 77 1.98 -7.30 -7.00
C CYS A 77 1.04 -8.31 -7.66
N ARG A 78 1.56 -9.20 -8.55
CA ARG A 78 0.75 -10.30 -9.08
C ARG A 78 0.24 -11.22 -7.98
N SER A 79 1.11 -11.62 -7.04
CA SER A 79 0.73 -12.43 -5.88
C SER A 79 -0.28 -11.73 -4.98
N CYS A 80 -0.13 -10.43 -4.77
CA CYS A 80 -1.05 -9.61 -3.99
C CYS A 80 -2.47 -9.61 -4.56
N LEU A 81 -2.62 -9.61 -5.88
CA LEU A 81 -3.91 -9.57 -6.59
C LEU A 81 -4.55 -10.95 -6.77
N MET A 82 -3.83 -12.04 -6.52
CA MET A 82 -4.37 -13.39 -6.61
C MET A 82 -5.25 -13.75 -5.40
N GLY A 83 -6.29 -14.55 -5.59
CA GLY A 83 -7.23 -14.94 -4.54
C GLY A 83 -6.64 -15.72 -3.35
N THR A 84 -5.46 -16.34 -3.50
CA THR A 84 -4.76 -17.02 -2.40
C THR A 84 -3.90 -16.08 -1.56
N GLY A 85 -3.71 -14.87 -2.02
CA GLY A 85 -3.15 -13.78 -1.27
C GLY A 85 -1.65 -13.85 -0.98
N LEU A 86 -1.17 -12.72 -0.52
CA LEU A 86 0.18 -12.50 -0.05
C LEU A 86 0.18 -12.50 1.48
N SER A 87 1.06 -13.29 2.12
CA SER A 87 1.21 -13.25 3.57
C SER A 87 2.30 -12.25 3.95
N ALA A 88 1.90 -11.24 4.72
CA ALA A 88 2.81 -10.22 5.26
C ALA A 88 3.40 -10.70 6.59
N ILE A 89 4.70 -10.91 6.64
CA ILE A 89 5.39 -11.35 7.86
C ILE A 89 6.43 -10.35 8.33
N ARG A 90 6.67 -10.30 9.62
CA ARG A 90 7.65 -9.42 10.24
C ARG A 90 8.48 -10.12 11.30
N LYS A 91 9.70 -9.66 11.48
CA LYS A 91 10.64 -10.09 12.51
C LYS A 91 11.05 -8.94 13.41
N THR A 92 11.33 -7.79 12.85
CA THR A 92 11.74 -6.61 13.60
C THR A 92 10.58 -5.66 13.85
N ASN A 93 10.63 -4.99 15.01
CA ASN A 93 9.79 -3.85 15.35
C ASN A 93 10.64 -2.59 15.52
N LYS A 94 11.71 -2.44 14.72
CA LYS A 94 12.65 -1.34 14.76
C LYS A 94 12.73 -0.65 13.40
N CYS A 95 12.99 0.65 13.41
CA CYS A 95 13.33 1.42 12.25
C CYS A 95 14.43 2.44 12.60
N ASN A 96 15.27 2.75 11.64
CA ASN A 96 16.36 3.73 11.77
C ASN A 96 15.97 5.15 11.35
N ILE A 97 14.75 5.33 10.86
CA ILE A 97 14.20 6.64 10.45
C ILE A 97 12.72 6.73 10.80
N GLU A 98 12.24 7.95 10.91
CA GLU A 98 10.83 8.24 11.08
C GLU A 98 10.31 9.03 9.88
N CYS A 99 9.40 8.44 9.11
CA CYS A 99 8.82 9.04 7.91
C CYS A 99 7.46 9.65 8.23
N LYS A 100 7.19 10.87 7.76
CA LYS A 100 5.89 11.55 7.96
C LYS A 100 4.67 10.71 7.52
N PHE A 101 4.84 9.89 6.50
CA PHE A 101 3.79 9.01 5.96
C PHE A 101 3.73 7.63 6.64
N CYS A 102 4.59 7.34 7.63
CA CYS A 102 4.64 6.04 8.29
C CYS A 102 3.40 5.83 9.15
N TYR A 103 2.81 4.63 9.08
CA TYR A 103 1.68 4.23 9.95
C TYR A 103 2.05 4.15 11.44
N ASN A 104 3.34 4.06 11.73
CA ASN A 104 3.87 4.04 13.10
C ASN A 104 4.58 5.36 13.45
N TYR A 105 4.21 6.47 12.80
CA TYR A 105 4.78 7.78 13.10
C TYR A 105 4.51 8.16 14.55
N GLY A 106 5.54 8.61 15.27
CA GLY A 106 5.43 8.94 16.69
C GLY A 106 5.37 7.76 17.65
N GLU A 107 5.30 6.50 17.15
CA GLU A 107 5.09 5.32 17.96
C GLU A 107 6.28 4.33 17.95
N LEU A 108 7.36 4.64 17.24
CA LEU A 108 8.46 3.70 17.02
C LEU A 108 9.08 3.15 18.31
N ASP A 109 9.21 3.99 19.34
CA ASP A 109 9.80 3.60 20.62
C ASP A 109 8.83 2.78 21.51
N PHE A 110 7.55 2.78 21.19
CA PHE A 110 6.49 2.11 21.95
C PHE A 110 6.10 0.75 21.38
N ILE A 111 6.58 0.40 20.17
CA ILE A 111 6.24 -0.88 19.55
C ILE A 111 6.92 -2.04 20.32
N PRO A 112 6.14 -2.96 20.91
CA PRO A 112 6.72 -4.03 21.70
C PRO A 112 7.51 -5.00 20.81
N PRO A 113 8.59 -5.62 21.32
CA PRO A 113 9.36 -6.61 20.58
C PRO A 113 8.51 -7.85 20.28
N ILE A 114 8.75 -8.46 19.11
CA ILE A 114 8.03 -9.69 18.71
C ILE A 114 8.37 -10.86 19.66
N GLY A 115 9.58 -10.91 20.14
CA GLY A 115 10.13 -11.99 20.97
C GLY A 115 11.32 -12.67 20.31
N GLU A 116 12.18 -13.26 21.12
CA GLU A 116 13.36 -13.96 20.64
C GLU A 116 12.96 -15.20 19.81
N GLY A 117 13.59 -15.37 18.66
CA GLY A 117 13.29 -16.49 17.74
C GLY A 117 11.90 -16.47 17.10
N MET A 118 11.04 -15.51 17.41
CA MET A 118 9.67 -15.44 16.91
C MET A 118 9.55 -14.54 15.67
N TRP A 119 8.57 -14.86 14.85
CA TRP A 119 8.06 -14.11 13.70
C TRP A 119 6.60 -13.78 13.96
N GLN A 120 6.06 -12.82 13.22
CA GLN A 120 4.65 -12.42 13.38
C GLN A 120 3.95 -12.25 12.04
N ILE A 121 2.70 -12.72 11.95
CA ILE A 121 1.74 -12.46 10.86
C ILE A 121 0.46 -11.92 11.52
N GLY A 122 0.06 -10.69 11.22
CA GLY A 122 -1.03 -10.04 11.96
C GLY A 122 -0.74 -10.08 13.47
N GLU A 123 -1.68 -10.60 14.25
CA GLU A 123 -1.53 -10.78 15.70
C GLU A 123 -0.90 -12.13 16.08
N THR A 124 -0.71 -13.04 15.13
CA THR A 124 -0.22 -14.39 15.40
C THR A 124 1.32 -14.42 15.40
N LYS A 125 1.89 -14.92 16.48
CA LYS A 125 3.35 -15.15 16.61
C LYS A 125 3.67 -16.64 16.44
N PHE A 126 4.78 -16.94 15.76
CA PHE A 126 5.27 -18.30 15.54
C PHE A 126 6.80 -18.34 15.55
N TYR A 127 7.38 -19.52 15.80
CA TYR A 127 8.83 -19.71 15.70
C TYR A 127 9.24 -20.10 14.28
N GLU A 128 10.46 -19.78 13.91
CA GLU A 128 11.02 -20.18 12.61
C GLU A 128 10.92 -21.69 12.36
N LYS A 129 11.10 -22.51 13.40
CA LYS A 129 10.97 -23.99 13.32
C LYS A 129 9.57 -24.45 12.93
N ASP A 130 8.54 -23.62 13.13
CA ASP A 130 7.15 -23.96 12.86
C ASP A 130 6.78 -23.74 11.39
N ILE A 131 7.64 -23.08 10.58
CA ILE A 131 7.37 -22.78 9.18
C ILE A 131 7.11 -24.04 8.37
N ASP A 132 7.91 -25.09 8.57
CA ASP A 132 7.75 -26.37 7.85
C ASP A 132 6.41 -27.04 8.20
N LEU A 133 5.99 -26.96 9.45
CA LEU A 133 4.68 -27.43 9.90
C LEU A 133 3.57 -26.59 9.27
N LEU A 134 3.67 -25.26 9.29
CA LEU A 134 2.69 -24.35 8.69
C LEU A 134 2.53 -24.63 7.19
N LEU A 135 3.64 -24.88 6.48
CA LEU A 135 3.63 -25.26 5.06
C LEU A 135 2.99 -26.61 4.79
N SER A 136 2.99 -27.51 5.76
CA SER A 136 2.41 -28.86 5.62
C SER A 136 0.90 -28.90 5.89
N ILE A 137 0.40 -28.06 6.80
CA ILE A 137 -0.99 -28.09 7.24
C ILE A 137 -1.89 -27.06 6.58
N HIS A 138 -1.30 -25.99 6.05
CA HIS A 138 -2.03 -24.92 5.38
C HIS A 138 -1.71 -24.88 3.88
N LYS A 139 -2.69 -24.45 3.09
CA LYS A 139 -2.46 -24.17 1.68
C LYS A 139 -1.40 -23.07 1.55
N LYS A 140 -0.42 -23.28 0.67
CA LYS A 140 0.67 -22.34 0.46
C LYS A 140 0.14 -21.00 -0.04
N PRO A 141 0.61 -19.86 0.53
CA PRO A 141 0.30 -18.54 -0.01
C PRO A 141 0.91 -18.38 -1.41
N THR A 142 0.42 -17.44 -2.21
CA THR A 142 1.02 -17.07 -3.49
C THR A 142 2.35 -16.36 -3.34
N GLY A 143 2.58 -15.74 -2.19
CA GLY A 143 3.83 -15.09 -1.86
C GLY A 143 3.96 -14.70 -0.39
N ILE A 144 5.17 -14.37 -0.01
CA ILE A 144 5.53 -13.82 1.30
C ILE A 144 6.08 -12.42 1.09
N SER A 145 5.61 -11.46 1.89
CA SER A 145 6.19 -10.13 1.97
C SER A 145 6.81 -9.89 3.34
N TYR A 146 8.08 -9.51 3.35
CA TYR A 146 8.76 -9.05 4.56
C TYR A 146 8.51 -7.56 4.70
N VAL A 147 7.57 -7.20 5.56
CA VAL A 147 7.07 -5.84 5.75
C VAL A 147 7.20 -5.41 7.20
N TYR A 148 6.79 -4.19 7.47
CA TYR A 148 6.87 -3.48 8.74
C TYR A 148 8.27 -3.01 9.09
N LEU A 149 8.36 -1.70 9.33
CA LEU A 149 9.54 -1.00 9.78
C LEU A 149 10.75 -1.29 8.88
N GLU A 150 11.94 -1.56 9.47
CA GLU A 150 13.15 -1.72 8.66
C GLU A 150 13.79 -3.10 8.90
N PRO A 151 13.64 -4.06 7.98
CA PRO A 151 14.25 -5.37 8.10
C PRO A 151 15.77 -5.35 8.25
N PHE A 152 16.46 -4.38 7.63
CA PHE A 152 17.92 -4.28 7.74
C PHE A 152 18.44 -3.87 9.12
N MET A 153 17.56 -3.55 10.07
CA MET A 153 17.93 -3.43 11.48
C MET A 153 18.37 -4.77 12.10
N GLU A 154 17.90 -5.91 11.53
CA GLU A 154 18.16 -7.26 12.01
C GLU A 154 18.23 -8.26 10.85
N ILE A 155 18.83 -7.87 9.72
CA ILE A 155 18.72 -8.59 8.44
C ILE A 155 19.28 -10.01 8.49
N GLU A 156 20.27 -10.29 9.35
CA GLU A 156 20.86 -11.62 9.45
C GLU A 156 19.84 -12.67 9.92
N LYS A 157 18.81 -12.24 10.63
CA LYS A 157 17.73 -13.12 11.10
C LYS A 157 16.78 -13.54 9.97
N TYR A 158 16.86 -12.90 8.79
CA TYR A 158 15.97 -13.18 7.65
C TYR A 158 16.51 -14.27 6.73
N TYR A 159 17.82 -14.46 6.63
CA TYR A 159 18.43 -15.34 5.61
C TYR A 159 17.92 -16.78 5.66
N SER A 160 17.82 -17.36 6.87
CA SER A 160 17.33 -18.73 7.04
C SER A 160 15.87 -18.89 6.65
N VAL A 161 15.03 -17.92 6.98
CA VAL A 161 13.59 -17.91 6.66
C VAL A 161 13.37 -17.71 5.18
N VAL A 162 14.10 -16.77 4.55
CA VAL A 162 14.10 -16.58 3.10
C VAL A 162 14.47 -17.88 2.41
N LYS A 163 15.51 -18.59 2.88
CA LYS A 163 15.91 -19.89 2.33
C LYS A 163 14.79 -20.92 2.41
N LYS A 164 14.11 -21.07 3.55
CA LYS A 164 12.99 -22.01 3.73
C LYS A 164 11.85 -21.76 2.73
N PHE A 165 11.42 -20.51 2.56
CA PHE A 165 10.37 -20.19 1.59
C PHE A 165 10.83 -20.32 0.13
N SER A 166 12.10 -20.04 -0.14
CA SER A 166 12.69 -20.30 -1.48
C SER A 166 12.68 -21.77 -1.82
N ASP A 167 13.07 -22.64 -0.88
CA ASP A 167 13.04 -24.10 -1.06
C ASP A 167 11.61 -24.63 -1.26
N ALA A 168 10.63 -24.00 -0.60
CA ALA A 168 9.21 -24.28 -0.79
C ALA A 168 8.62 -23.73 -2.10
N LYS A 169 9.41 -23.01 -2.92
CA LYS A 169 9.01 -22.38 -4.18
C LYS A 169 7.88 -21.36 -4.01
N ILE A 170 7.91 -20.60 -2.94
CA ILE A 170 7.00 -19.50 -2.67
C ILE A 170 7.70 -18.20 -3.05
N HIS A 171 7.01 -17.34 -3.82
CA HIS A 171 7.52 -16.02 -4.17
C HIS A 171 7.75 -15.17 -2.90
N GLN A 172 8.87 -14.44 -2.88
CA GLN A 172 9.22 -13.61 -1.73
C GLN A 172 9.68 -12.23 -2.15
N HIS A 173 9.21 -11.21 -1.41
CA HIS A 173 9.76 -9.86 -1.56
C HIS A 173 9.93 -9.15 -0.21
N LEU A 174 10.90 -8.25 -0.16
CA LEU A 174 11.29 -7.51 1.03
C LEU A 174 11.22 -6.02 0.78
N TYR A 175 10.66 -5.29 1.75
CA TYR A 175 10.63 -3.82 1.78
C TYR A 175 11.74 -3.26 2.64
N THR A 176 12.38 -2.17 2.19
CA THR A 176 13.42 -1.49 2.95
C THR A 176 13.49 0.01 2.60
N ASN A 177 13.91 0.85 3.55
CA ASN A 177 14.30 2.22 3.24
C ASN A 177 15.70 2.28 2.59
N GLY A 178 16.44 1.18 2.57
CA GLY A 178 17.70 1.00 1.89
C GLY A 178 18.93 1.65 2.54
N ILE A 179 18.76 2.41 3.63
CA ILE A 179 19.86 3.18 4.25
C ILE A 179 20.90 2.26 4.90
N LEU A 180 20.44 1.16 5.51
CA LEU A 180 21.31 0.19 6.20
C LEU A 180 21.77 -0.96 5.29
N ALA A 181 21.28 -1.03 4.06
CA ALA A 181 21.69 -2.06 3.11
C ALA A 181 23.18 -1.94 2.77
N THR A 182 23.84 -3.08 2.68
CA THR A 182 25.24 -3.24 2.25
C THR A 182 25.33 -4.25 1.14
N GLU A 183 26.40 -4.25 0.35
CA GLU A 183 26.61 -5.25 -0.70
C GLU A 183 26.60 -6.68 -0.13
N GLU A 184 27.21 -6.88 1.04
CA GLU A 184 27.25 -8.18 1.71
C GLU A 184 25.84 -8.68 2.08
N SER A 185 25.01 -7.83 2.68
CA SER A 185 23.65 -8.20 3.07
C SER A 185 22.72 -8.43 1.86
N LEU A 186 22.85 -7.62 0.81
CA LEU A 186 22.10 -7.79 -0.44
C LEU A 186 22.49 -9.09 -1.16
N LYS A 187 23.78 -9.42 -1.19
CA LYS A 187 24.29 -10.68 -1.72
C LYS A 187 23.75 -11.87 -0.93
N ALA A 188 23.82 -11.83 0.39
CA ALA A 188 23.32 -12.90 1.25
C ALA A 188 21.81 -13.15 1.07
N LEU A 189 21.00 -12.09 0.91
CA LEU A 189 19.57 -12.21 0.57
C LEU A 189 19.34 -12.89 -0.78
N GLY A 190 20.12 -12.53 -1.81
CA GLY A 190 20.07 -13.14 -3.13
C GLY A 190 20.46 -14.61 -3.09
N GLU A 191 21.53 -14.97 -2.38
CA GLU A 191 22.00 -16.35 -2.17
C GLU A 191 20.99 -17.17 -1.36
N ALA A 192 20.27 -16.56 -0.41
CA ALA A 192 19.17 -17.20 0.31
C ALA A 192 17.95 -17.44 -0.59
N GLY A 193 17.85 -16.76 -1.74
CA GLY A 193 16.80 -16.95 -2.73
C GLY A 193 15.66 -15.95 -2.64
N LEU A 194 15.91 -14.73 -2.14
CA LEU A 194 14.94 -13.64 -2.24
C LEU A 194 14.66 -13.32 -3.71
N ASP A 195 13.39 -13.28 -4.08
CA ASP A 195 13.00 -13.04 -5.49
C ASP A 195 12.95 -11.56 -5.85
N GLU A 196 12.53 -10.71 -4.90
CA GLU A 196 12.25 -9.29 -5.18
C GLU A 196 12.59 -8.42 -3.97
N ILE A 197 13.20 -7.25 -4.19
CA ILE A 197 13.43 -6.23 -3.16
C ILE A 197 12.85 -4.89 -3.60
N ARG A 198 12.25 -4.17 -2.65
CA ARG A 198 11.56 -2.90 -2.85
C ARG A 198 12.16 -1.83 -1.95
N PHE A 199 12.75 -0.84 -2.57
CA PHE A 199 13.33 0.31 -1.87
C PHE A 199 12.30 1.42 -1.72
N ASN A 200 12.07 1.89 -0.48
CA ASN A 200 11.27 3.08 -0.24
C ASN A 200 12.14 4.33 -0.42
N LEU A 201 12.23 4.80 -1.66
CA LEU A 201 13.05 5.96 -1.98
C LEU A 201 12.50 7.27 -1.39
N GLY A 202 11.20 7.38 -1.19
CA GLY A 202 10.60 8.51 -0.48
C GLY A 202 11.09 8.63 0.96
N ALA A 203 11.26 7.50 1.66
CA ALA A 203 11.81 7.45 3.01
C ALA A 203 13.24 7.95 3.09
N SER A 204 14.07 7.65 2.08
CA SER A 204 15.47 8.09 2.00
C SER A 204 15.66 9.43 1.29
N LYS A 205 14.57 10.08 0.84
CA LYS A 205 14.59 11.33 0.05
C LYS A 205 15.47 11.20 -1.20
N CYS A 206 15.40 10.08 -1.88
CA CYS A 206 16.22 9.74 -3.06
C CYS A 206 17.73 9.92 -2.83
N SER A 207 18.24 9.52 -1.67
CA SER A 207 19.67 9.69 -1.34
C SER A 207 20.57 8.89 -2.29
N ASP A 208 21.74 9.46 -2.64
CA ASP A 208 22.69 8.81 -3.56
C ASP A 208 23.14 7.43 -3.04
N LYS A 209 23.28 7.28 -1.72
CA LYS A 209 23.61 5.98 -1.10
C LYS A 209 22.56 4.92 -1.41
N VAL A 210 21.27 5.25 -1.32
CA VAL A 210 20.21 4.27 -1.58
C VAL A 210 20.07 4.00 -3.06
N ILE A 211 20.28 4.98 -3.93
CA ILE A 211 20.35 4.78 -5.38
C ILE A 211 21.49 3.81 -5.74
N GLU A 212 22.66 3.95 -5.14
CA GLU A 212 23.77 2.99 -5.35
C GLU A 212 23.41 1.61 -4.80
N ASN A 213 22.73 1.50 -3.66
CA ASN A 213 22.28 0.22 -3.12
C ASN A 213 21.26 -0.48 -4.03
N ILE A 214 20.40 0.26 -4.75
CA ILE A 214 19.52 -0.29 -5.79
C ILE A 214 20.36 -0.94 -6.91
N LYS A 215 21.38 -0.24 -7.39
CA LYS A 215 22.29 -0.74 -8.42
C LYS A 215 23.07 -1.98 -7.97
N ILE A 216 23.50 -2.00 -6.71
CA ILE A 216 24.14 -3.18 -6.11
C ILE A 216 23.18 -4.35 -6.02
N ALA A 217 21.92 -4.12 -5.56
CA ALA A 217 20.91 -5.16 -5.45
C ALA A 217 20.63 -5.87 -6.78
N LYS A 218 20.68 -5.14 -7.91
CA LYS A 218 20.51 -5.71 -9.27
C LYS A 218 21.53 -6.80 -9.60
N LYS A 219 22.69 -6.84 -8.94
CA LYS A 219 23.70 -7.89 -9.16
C LYS A 219 23.29 -9.23 -8.54
N TYR A 220 22.46 -9.23 -7.51
CA TYR A 220 22.21 -10.38 -6.64
C TYR A 220 20.75 -10.82 -6.56
N ILE A 221 19.80 -9.92 -6.77
CA ILE A 221 18.37 -10.17 -6.59
C ILE A 221 17.65 -10.08 -7.94
N LYS A 222 16.79 -11.04 -8.24
CA LYS A 222 16.16 -11.19 -9.56
C LYS A 222 15.33 -9.98 -9.99
N LYS A 223 14.57 -9.40 -9.06
CA LYS A 223 13.79 -8.16 -9.30
C LYS A 223 14.07 -7.12 -8.24
N VAL A 224 14.35 -5.92 -8.70
CA VAL A 224 14.66 -4.78 -7.85
C VAL A 224 13.80 -3.60 -8.28
N GLY A 225 13.10 -3.01 -7.34
CA GLY A 225 12.27 -1.85 -7.66
C GLY A 225 12.13 -0.87 -6.50
N ILE A 226 11.35 0.14 -6.77
CA ILE A 226 10.95 1.16 -5.80
C ILE A 226 9.50 0.88 -5.42
N GLU A 227 9.19 0.99 -4.14
CA GLU A 227 7.83 1.14 -3.65
C GLU A 227 7.79 2.21 -2.58
N THR A 228 6.99 3.23 -2.82
CA THR A 228 6.87 4.37 -1.91
C THR A 228 5.49 5.01 -2.04
N PRO A 229 4.96 5.60 -0.97
CA PRO A 229 3.80 6.48 -1.11
C PRO A 229 4.14 7.65 -2.04
N MET A 230 3.24 7.91 -2.98
CA MET A 230 3.40 9.02 -3.90
C MET A 230 3.06 10.34 -3.16
N THR A 231 4.09 11.09 -2.82
CA THR A 231 4.00 12.40 -2.17
C THR A 231 4.64 13.48 -3.04
N PRO A 232 4.26 14.77 -2.87
CA PRO A 232 4.90 15.86 -3.60
C PRO A 232 6.43 15.88 -3.43
N GLU A 233 6.91 15.63 -2.21
CA GLU A 233 8.33 15.62 -1.90
C GLU A 233 9.06 14.47 -2.61
N PHE A 234 8.46 13.29 -2.68
CA PHE A 234 9.03 12.17 -3.43
C PHE A 234 9.03 12.48 -4.93
N PHE A 235 7.92 12.98 -5.46
CA PHE A 235 7.79 13.34 -6.87
C PHE A 235 8.91 14.31 -7.30
N GLU A 236 9.09 15.39 -6.55
CA GLU A 236 10.16 16.36 -6.81
C GLU A 236 11.57 15.75 -6.69
N ALA A 237 11.84 15.03 -5.59
CA ALA A 237 13.13 14.41 -5.34
C ALA A 237 13.50 13.37 -6.42
N PHE A 238 12.50 12.62 -6.89
CA PHE A 238 12.70 11.66 -7.99
C PHE A 238 13.14 12.36 -9.26
N PHE A 239 12.42 13.40 -9.69
CA PHE A 239 12.76 14.11 -10.93
C PHE A 239 14.10 14.84 -10.87
N ASN A 240 14.51 15.31 -9.69
CA ASN A 240 15.85 15.87 -9.46
C ASN A 240 16.96 14.81 -9.61
N LYS A 241 16.65 13.53 -9.43
CA LYS A 241 17.60 12.40 -9.51
C LYS A 241 17.23 11.39 -10.60
N LYS A 242 16.27 11.71 -11.47
CA LYS A 242 15.66 10.79 -12.43
C LYS A 242 16.69 9.96 -13.19
N GLN A 243 17.68 10.63 -13.81
CA GLN A 243 18.66 9.91 -14.62
C GLN A 243 19.48 8.92 -13.78
N ALA A 244 19.96 9.33 -12.61
CA ALA A 244 20.72 8.44 -11.72
C ALA A 244 19.89 7.23 -11.24
N ILE A 245 18.59 7.42 -11.03
CA ILE A 245 17.66 6.33 -10.66
C ILE A 245 17.44 5.40 -11.85
N LEU A 246 17.19 5.92 -13.05
CA LEU A 246 16.99 5.11 -14.25
C LEU A 246 18.25 4.34 -14.65
N ASP A 247 19.44 4.91 -14.46
CA ASP A 247 20.74 4.28 -14.71
C ASP A 247 21.04 3.09 -13.78
N THR A 248 20.22 2.87 -12.73
CA THR A 248 20.31 1.65 -11.90
C THR A 248 19.73 0.43 -12.59
N GLU A 249 19.03 0.60 -13.71
CA GLU A 249 18.35 -0.45 -14.45
C GLU A 249 17.30 -1.23 -13.59
N LEU A 250 16.68 -0.52 -12.64
CA LEU A 250 15.61 -1.11 -11.81
C LEU A 250 14.48 -1.67 -12.68
N ASP A 251 13.75 -2.65 -12.14
CA ASP A 251 12.70 -3.34 -12.91
C ASP A 251 11.36 -2.60 -12.84
N PHE A 252 11.03 -1.98 -11.70
CA PHE A 252 9.72 -1.37 -11.51
C PHE A 252 9.72 -0.23 -10.50
N ILE A 253 8.69 0.60 -10.62
CA ILE A 253 8.29 1.58 -9.59
C ILE A 253 6.82 1.32 -9.24
N ASN A 254 6.56 0.95 -8.00
CA ASN A 254 5.22 0.78 -7.47
C ASN A 254 4.81 2.05 -6.74
N CYS A 255 3.93 2.82 -7.35
CA CYS A 255 3.43 4.09 -6.83
C CYS A 255 2.27 3.81 -5.89
N ALA A 256 2.53 3.79 -4.58
CA ALA A 256 1.47 3.58 -3.60
C ALA A 256 0.68 4.87 -3.37
N GLU A 257 -0.63 4.81 -3.51
CA GLU A 257 -1.47 5.89 -3.05
C GLU A 257 -1.35 6.00 -1.52
N LEU A 258 -1.01 7.20 -1.06
CA LEU A 258 -0.87 7.46 0.37
C LEU A 258 -2.23 7.34 1.04
N HIS A 259 -2.33 6.52 2.06
CA HIS A 259 -3.46 6.53 2.96
C HIS A 259 -2.98 6.77 4.41
N LEU A 260 -3.86 7.39 5.17
CA LEU A 260 -3.54 7.95 6.48
C LEU A 260 -4.23 7.16 7.59
N ASN A 261 -3.59 7.15 8.76
CA ASN A 261 -4.14 6.63 10.00
C ASN A 261 -3.99 7.65 11.13
N GLU A 262 -4.36 7.27 12.33
CA GLU A 262 -4.31 8.13 13.53
C GLU A 262 -2.91 8.68 13.83
N ASN A 263 -1.85 7.96 13.45
CA ASN A 263 -0.48 8.34 13.78
C ASN A 263 0.10 9.36 12.81
N ASN A 264 -0.28 9.30 11.53
CA ASN A 264 0.36 10.12 10.50
C ASN A 264 -0.51 11.25 9.95
N ILE A 265 -1.81 11.28 10.25
CA ILE A 265 -2.75 12.22 9.64
C ILE A 265 -2.44 13.69 9.98
N ASP A 266 -1.94 13.97 11.19
CA ASP A 266 -1.59 15.34 11.59
C ASP A 266 -0.45 15.93 10.76
N ASN A 267 0.41 15.09 10.16
CA ASN A 267 1.49 15.53 9.28
C ASN A 267 0.98 16.11 7.95
N TYR A 268 -0.29 15.88 7.64
CA TYR A 268 -0.96 16.34 6.41
C TYR A 268 -2.15 17.23 6.71
N TYR A 269 -2.19 17.83 7.93
CA TYR A 269 -3.25 18.74 8.31
C TYR A 269 -3.30 19.93 7.35
N GLY A 270 -4.49 20.21 6.84
CA GLY A 270 -4.71 21.32 5.89
C GLY A 270 -4.69 20.89 4.43
N GLU A 271 -4.28 19.67 4.11
CA GLU A 271 -4.37 19.11 2.77
C GLU A 271 -5.81 18.76 2.40
N ASN A 272 -6.12 18.78 1.09
CA ASN A 272 -7.38 18.27 0.61
C ASN A 272 -7.38 16.75 0.65
N MET A 273 -8.34 16.17 1.35
CA MET A 273 -8.46 14.73 1.53
C MET A 273 -9.81 14.24 1.08
N TYR A 274 -9.88 12.96 0.72
CA TYR A 274 -11.11 12.24 0.53
C TYR A 274 -11.13 10.97 1.38
N ILE A 275 -12.31 10.47 1.63
CA ILE A 275 -12.52 9.18 2.30
C ILE A 275 -13.21 8.27 1.30
N SER A 276 -12.58 7.13 1.01
CA SER A 276 -13.24 6.12 0.19
C SER A 276 -14.33 5.41 0.98
N ARG A 277 -15.32 4.87 0.29
CA ARG A 277 -16.37 4.02 0.90
C ARG A 277 -15.83 2.77 1.62
N HIS A 278 -14.53 2.47 1.45
CA HIS A 278 -13.84 1.37 2.10
C HIS A 278 -12.94 1.82 3.26
N GLY A 279 -13.07 3.08 3.67
CA GLY A 279 -12.41 3.61 4.86
C GLY A 279 -11.00 4.13 4.68
N TYR A 280 -10.47 4.15 3.47
CA TYR A 280 -9.19 4.78 3.24
C TYR A 280 -9.33 6.30 3.25
N ILE A 281 -8.49 6.98 4.03
CA ILE A 281 -8.35 8.44 4.01
C ILE A 281 -7.08 8.75 3.23
N SER A 282 -7.19 9.53 2.17
CA SER A 282 -6.07 9.87 1.28
C SER A 282 -6.09 11.33 0.89
N PRO A 283 -4.91 11.96 0.75
CA PRO A 283 -4.82 13.24 0.07
C PRO A 283 -5.19 13.08 -1.41
N THR A 284 -6.01 14.00 -1.93
CA THR A 284 -6.50 13.94 -3.33
C THR A 284 -5.37 13.96 -4.36
N TRP A 285 -4.26 14.62 -4.04
CA TRP A 285 -3.09 14.71 -4.92
C TRP A 285 -2.29 13.40 -5.05
N SER A 286 -2.43 12.44 -4.14
CA SER A 286 -1.53 11.28 -4.13
C SER A 286 -1.68 10.41 -5.38
N ARG A 287 -2.90 10.01 -5.73
CA ARG A 287 -3.13 9.27 -6.98
C ARG A 287 -2.96 10.13 -8.22
N GLU A 288 -3.31 11.41 -8.15
CA GLU A 288 -3.07 12.35 -9.25
C GLU A 288 -1.57 12.42 -9.62
N LEU A 289 -0.69 12.49 -8.63
CA LEU A 289 0.76 12.44 -8.85
C LEU A 289 1.21 11.09 -9.45
N THR A 290 0.62 9.97 -9.00
CA THR A 290 0.88 8.65 -9.60
C THR A 290 0.55 8.66 -11.09
N LEU A 291 -0.63 9.15 -11.47
CA LEU A 291 -1.05 9.17 -12.88
C LEU A 291 -0.19 10.10 -13.73
N LYS A 292 0.18 11.27 -13.22
CA LYS A 292 1.15 12.16 -13.85
C LYS A 292 2.52 11.49 -14.03
N PHE A 293 2.98 10.76 -13.02
CA PHE A 293 4.23 10.02 -13.07
C PHE A 293 4.20 8.91 -14.13
N MET A 294 3.10 8.15 -14.19
CA MET A 294 2.88 7.13 -15.21
C MET A 294 2.84 7.72 -16.63
N LYS A 295 2.18 8.85 -16.81
CA LYS A 295 2.14 9.56 -18.10
C LYS A 295 3.56 9.93 -18.56
N ILE A 296 4.36 10.52 -17.69
CA ILE A 296 5.75 10.87 -18.03
C ILE A 296 6.57 9.62 -18.37
N ALA A 297 6.41 8.54 -17.60
CA ALA A 297 7.10 7.28 -17.85
C ALA A 297 6.73 6.67 -19.22
N ASP A 298 5.46 6.78 -19.61
CA ASP A 298 4.95 6.34 -20.90
C ASP A 298 5.49 7.20 -22.06
N GLU A 299 5.40 8.53 -21.93
CA GLU A 299 5.88 9.48 -22.94
C GLU A 299 7.40 9.39 -23.17
N GLU A 300 8.17 9.19 -22.11
CA GLU A 300 9.62 9.05 -22.19
C GLU A 300 10.08 7.60 -22.46
N ASN A 301 9.15 6.64 -22.57
CA ASN A 301 9.42 5.23 -22.84
C ASN A 301 10.44 4.61 -21.85
N TRP A 302 10.21 4.76 -20.55
CA TRP A 302 11.11 4.19 -19.55
C TRP A 302 11.15 2.67 -19.63
N ASP A 303 12.36 2.09 -19.65
CA ASP A 303 12.55 0.63 -19.66
C ASP A 303 12.34 0.04 -18.26
N LEU A 304 11.13 0.15 -17.72
CA LEU A 304 10.69 -0.43 -16.46
C LEU A 304 9.16 -0.52 -16.41
N ALA A 305 8.59 -1.15 -15.39
CA ALA A 305 7.16 -1.10 -15.14
C ALA A 305 6.82 -0.02 -14.10
N VAL A 306 5.86 0.85 -14.38
CA VAL A 306 5.30 1.79 -13.39
C VAL A 306 3.88 1.38 -13.07
N HIS A 307 3.60 1.07 -11.82
CA HIS A 307 2.35 0.47 -11.35
C HIS A 307 1.59 1.43 -10.43
N ASP A 308 0.29 1.61 -10.68
CA ASP A 308 -0.66 2.31 -9.82
C ASP A 308 -1.16 1.40 -8.70
N CYS A 309 -0.54 1.47 -7.53
CA CYS A 309 -1.02 0.81 -6.32
C CYS A 309 -2.01 1.72 -5.57
N SER A 310 -3.12 2.03 -6.21
CA SER A 310 -4.18 2.88 -5.68
C SER A 310 -4.99 2.20 -4.58
N ASN A 311 -5.82 2.97 -3.88
CA ASN A 311 -6.78 2.43 -2.92
C ASN A 311 -7.79 1.50 -3.60
N HIS A 312 -8.15 1.74 -4.85
CA HIS A 312 -8.95 0.80 -5.65
C HIS A 312 -8.26 -0.54 -5.87
N THR A 313 -6.95 -0.53 -6.15
CA THR A 313 -6.15 -1.76 -6.26
C THR A 313 -6.10 -2.50 -4.93
N LYS A 314 -5.90 -1.79 -3.82
CA LYS A 314 -5.89 -2.36 -2.47
C LYS A 314 -7.25 -2.99 -2.15
N PHE A 315 -8.34 -2.32 -2.45
CA PHE A 315 -9.68 -2.83 -2.25
C PHE A 315 -9.98 -4.08 -3.10
N ALA A 316 -9.60 -4.10 -4.37
CA ALA A 316 -9.74 -5.28 -5.22
C ALA A 316 -8.94 -6.48 -4.66
N ARG A 317 -7.75 -6.22 -4.10
CA ARG A 317 -6.98 -7.22 -3.36
C ARG A 317 -7.77 -7.75 -2.16
N ASP A 318 -8.36 -6.87 -1.36
CA ASP A 318 -9.06 -7.24 -0.13
C ASP A 318 -10.32 -8.05 -0.43
N LEU A 319 -11.06 -7.74 -1.49
CA LEU A 319 -12.15 -8.58 -2.01
C LEU A 319 -11.63 -9.97 -2.44
N ASN A 320 -10.55 -10.02 -3.19
CA ASN A 320 -9.93 -11.28 -3.60
C ASN A 320 -9.43 -12.08 -2.39
N LEU A 321 -8.89 -11.41 -1.38
CA LEU A 321 -8.47 -12.04 -0.15
C LEU A 321 -9.67 -12.48 0.71
N SER A 322 -10.82 -11.84 0.68
CA SER A 322 -12.02 -12.24 1.41
C SER A 322 -12.61 -13.56 0.90
N SER A 323 -12.39 -14.00 -0.32
CA SER A 323 -12.91 -15.26 -0.90
C SER A 323 -12.22 -16.60 -0.51
N LYS A 324 -11.29 -16.71 0.25
CA LYS A 324 -10.29 -17.27 1.04
C LYS A 324 -10.02 -18.64 1.37
N GLU A 325 -9.84 -19.49 0.43
CA GLU A 325 -9.05 -20.70 0.64
C GLU A 325 -7.56 -20.37 0.48
N GLY A 326 -6.77 -20.59 1.50
CA GLY A 326 -5.30 -20.56 1.43
C GLY A 326 -4.60 -19.36 2.05
N LYS A 327 -5.28 -18.55 2.84
CA LYS A 327 -4.62 -17.58 3.71
C LYS A 327 -3.88 -18.26 4.85
N TRP A 328 -2.66 -17.86 5.03
CA TRP A 328 -2.03 -17.95 6.32
C TRP A 328 -2.58 -16.84 7.23
N PHE A 329 -2.43 -17.06 8.56
CA PHE A 329 -2.95 -16.19 9.60
C PHE A 329 -2.90 -14.69 9.29
N GLY A 330 -3.91 -13.95 9.74
CA GLY A 330 -3.83 -12.51 9.94
C GLY A 330 -3.75 -11.64 8.70
N ALA A 331 -4.07 -12.14 7.51
CA ALA A 331 -4.35 -11.24 6.41
C ALA A 331 -5.68 -10.53 6.71
N SER A 332 -5.60 -9.37 7.35
CA SER A 332 -6.76 -8.52 7.59
C SER A 332 -7.38 -8.12 6.26
N SER A 333 -8.64 -8.44 6.06
CA SER A 333 -9.44 -7.73 5.10
C SER A 333 -9.74 -6.36 5.73
N TYR A 334 -9.32 -5.29 5.11
CA TYR A 334 -9.82 -3.95 5.44
C TYR A 334 -11.17 -3.69 4.78
N GLY A 335 -11.99 -4.72 4.63
CA GLY A 335 -13.35 -4.60 4.13
C GLY A 335 -14.24 -4.02 5.20
N CYS A 336 -14.81 -2.87 4.93
CA CYS A 336 -15.75 -2.19 5.81
C CYS A 336 -17.16 -2.46 5.34
N GLU A 337 -18.00 -3.02 6.19
CA GLU A 337 -19.44 -3.00 5.99
C GLU A 337 -20.04 -1.79 6.69
N PHE A 338 -20.48 -0.82 5.91
CA PHE A 338 -21.14 0.39 6.43
C PHE A 338 -22.47 0.13 7.14
N SER A 339 -23.00 -1.09 7.01
CA SER A 339 -24.35 -1.44 7.46
C SER A 339 -24.60 -1.32 8.97
N LYS A 340 -23.54 -1.26 9.78
CA LYS A 340 -23.67 -1.41 11.24
C LYS A 340 -23.24 -0.18 12.04
N ILE A 341 -23.09 0.96 11.40
CA ILE A 341 -22.56 2.15 12.03
C ILE A 341 -23.66 3.11 12.45
N PRO A 342 -23.64 3.61 13.68
CA PRO A 342 -24.62 4.61 14.12
C PRO A 342 -24.50 5.90 13.28
N TYR A 343 -25.64 6.37 12.79
CA TYR A 343 -25.74 7.59 11.96
C TYR A 343 -25.12 8.83 12.67
N GLU A 344 -25.22 8.87 13.97
CA GLU A 344 -24.72 9.95 14.81
C GLU A 344 -23.20 10.15 14.66
N VAL A 345 -22.47 9.10 14.33
CA VAL A 345 -21.02 9.15 14.09
C VAL A 345 -20.70 9.96 12.83
N PHE A 346 -21.60 9.97 11.86
CA PHE A 346 -21.42 10.70 10.60
C PHE A 346 -21.96 12.11 10.62
N LEU A 347 -22.90 12.42 11.52
CA LEU A 347 -23.53 13.75 11.57
C LEU A 347 -22.54 14.91 11.64
N PRO A 348 -21.44 14.87 12.41
CA PRO A 348 -20.46 15.95 12.42
C PRO A 348 -19.82 16.17 11.06
N ILE A 349 -19.55 15.09 10.32
CA ILE A 349 -18.89 15.15 9.02
C ILE A 349 -19.85 15.58 7.92
N LEU A 350 -21.08 15.06 7.92
CA LEU A 350 -22.13 15.47 6.98
C LEU A 350 -22.57 16.93 7.16
N ARG A 351 -22.31 17.54 8.33
CA ARG A 351 -22.59 18.94 8.63
C ARG A 351 -21.41 19.86 8.42
N ASP A 352 -20.22 19.32 8.13
CA ASP A 352 -19.04 20.13 7.84
C ASP A 352 -19.22 20.87 6.51
N GLU A 353 -19.09 22.21 6.54
CA GLU A 353 -19.21 23.03 5.33
C GLU A 353 -18.11 22.72 4.31
N ASN A 354 -16.92 22.28 4.77
CA ASN A 354 -15.86 21.82 3.87
C ASN A 354 -16.21 20.50 3.15
N PHE A 355 -17.02 19.65 3.77
CA PHE A 355 -17.53 18.45 3.16
C PHE A 355 -18.54 18.75 2.04
N LYS A 356 -19.46 19.69 2.29
CA LYS A 356 -20.40 20.17 1.26
C LYS A 356 -19.66 20.78 0.07
N PHE A 357 -18.64 21.58 0.34
CA PHE A 357 -17.80 22.19 -0.69
C PHE A 357 -17.13 21.15 -1.60
N LEU A 358 -16.61 20.08 -1.05
CA LEU A 358 -15.99 19.00 -1.81
C LEU A 358 -17.00 18.30 -2.73
N ILE A 359 -18.22 18.07 -2.23
CA ILE A 359 -19.31 17.50 -3.03
C ILE A 359 -19.73 18.44 -4.16
N GLU A 360 -19.78 19.73 -3.92
CA GLU A 360 -20.21 20.73 -4.90
C GLU A 360 -19.17 21.01 -5.98
N GLU A 361 -17.87 21.00 -5.64
CA GLU A 361 -16.79 21.28 -6.60
C GLU A 361 -16.33 20.08 -7.43
N GLU A 362 -16.40 18.87 -6.90
CA GLU A 362 -15.85 17.69 -7.57
C GLU A 362 -16.91 16.80 -8.23
N LEU A 363 -18.20 17.07 -8.02
CA LEU A 363 -19.26 16.34 -8.68
C LEU A 363 -19.52 16.86 -10.10
N PRO A 364 -19.73 15.96 -11.07
CA PRO A 364 -20.17 16.37 -12.42
C PRO A 364 -21.45 17.21 -12.36
N SER A 365 -21.56 18.21 -13.21
CA SER A 365 -22.74 19.06 -13.29
C SER A 365 -24.01 18.24 -13.52
N GLY A 366 -24.92 18.21 -12.57
CA GLY A 366 -26.15 17.40 -12.59
C GLY A 366 -26.28 16.43 -11.44
N TYR A 367 -25.23 16.19 -10.66
CA TYR A 367 -25.32 15.42 -9.41
C TYR A 367 -25.90 16.27 -8.29
N ARG A 368 -26.89 15.73 -7.58
CA ARG A 368 -27.43 16.37 -6.37
C ARG A 368 -27.11 15.49 -5.17
N PRO A 369 -26.47 16.06 -4.11
CA PRO A 369 -26.25 15.33 -2.87
C PRO A 369 -27.56 14.76 -2.32
N GLY A 370 -27.63 13.44 -2.11
CA GLY A 370 -28.82 12.78 -1.58
C GLY A 370 -29.77 12.15 -2.60
N GLU A 371 -29.53 12.28 -3.90
CA GLU A 371 -30.22 11.48 -4.93
C GLU A 371 -29.43 10.17 -5.15
N LEU A 372 -29.99 9.07 -4.67
CA LEU A 372 -29.46 7.72 -4.91
C LEU A 372 -29.64 7.38 -6.40
N VAL A 373 -28.54 7.20 -7.09
CA VAL A 373 -28.53 6.49 -8.38
C VAL A 373 -27.98 5.10 -8.12
N PHE A 374 -28.86 4.11 -8.09
CA PHE A 374 -28.50 2.69 -8.08
C PHE A 374 -28.18 2.20 -9.50
#